data_bd3d72fdecc43618115e1dffffb7d8d7
#
_entry.id   bd3d72fdecc43618115e1dffffb7d8d7
#
_cell.length_a   1.000
_cell.length_b   1.000
_cell.length_c   1.000
_cell.angle_alpha   90.00
_cell.angle_beta   90.00
_cell.angle_gamma   90.00
#
_symmetry.space_group_name_H-M   'P 1'
#
loop_
_entity.id
_entity.type
_entity.pdbx_description
1 polymer ?
#
loop_
_entity_poly.entity_id
_entity_poly.type
_entity_poly.pdbx_seq_one_letter_code
_entity_poly.pdbx_strand_id
1 'polypeptide(L)'
;MRAPYATKMGRSGWVLQVTGWLFLAYLTYAQLIPVFDYQLGVNMGTQEPAEQVTEVGVAYWKGFAFGDLVTYAPLLLAGLVGHFFQRNWGRLLLAAALGITVYWPVVSLAVVQSAQGAAGWALGSPTEFWIVLPIITLWGVWGLWVLLNET
;
A
#
# COMPACT_ATOMS: atom_id res chain seq x y z
N MET A 1 -9.52 -7.67 31.58
CA MET A 1 -8.63 -8.22 30.53
C MET A 1 -9.37 -9.36 29.86
N ARG A 2 -9.79 -9.21 28.58
CA ARG A 2 -10.40 -10.33 27.84
C ARG A 2 -9.30 -11.31 27.44
N ALA A 3 -9.60 -12.62 27.58
CA ALA A 3 -8.68 -13.70 27.23
C ALA A 3 -8.14 -13.55 25.80
N PRO A 4 -6.88 -13.99 25.49
CA PRO A 4 -6.39 -13.99 24.14
C PRO A 4 -7.29 -14.87 23.27
N TYR A 5 -7.60 -14.41 22.06
CA TYR A 5 -8.32 -15.21 21.07
C TYR A 5 -7.50 -16.47 20.78
N ALA A 6 -7.94 -17.59 21.34
CA ALA A 6 -7.28 -18.89 21.21
C ALA A 6 -7.79 -19.67 19.97
N THR A 7 -8.28 -18.98 18.96
CA THR A 7 -8.66 -19.63 17.69
C THR A 7 -7.45 -19.68 16.77
N LYS A 8 -7.08 -20.90 16.35
CA LYS A 8 -6.02 -21.09 15.35
C LYS A 8 -6.37 -20.27 14.11
N MET A 9 -5.40 -19.49 13.63
CA MET A 9 -5.52 -18.73 12.39
C MET A 9 -6.02 -19.64 11.24
N GLY A 10 -7.14 -19.28 10.63
CA GLY A 10 -7.72 -20.02 9.52
C GLY A 10 -6.87 -19.91 8.25
N ARG A 11 -7.23 -20.67 7.21
CA ARG A 11 -6.51 -20.64 5.92
C ARG A 11 -6.47 -19.22 5.33
N SER A 12 -7.58 -18.49 5.39
CA SER A 12 -7.65 -17.10 4.90
C SER A 12 -6.73 -16.16 5.66
N GLY A 13 -6.63 -16.32 6.99
CA GLY A 13 -5.69 -15.55 7.80
C GLY A 13 -4.23 -15.82 7.43
N TRP A 14 -3.87 -17.08 7.16
CA TRP A 14 -2.54 -17.41 6.66
C TRP A 14 -2.25 -16.83 5.27
N VAL A 15 -3.21 -16.86 4.35
CA VAL A 15 -3.07 -16.21 3.05
C VAL A 15 -2.87 -14.71 3.22
N LEU A 16 -3.66 -14.05 4.09
CA LEU A 16 -3.50 -12.63 4.41
C LEU A 16 -2.11 -12.33 4.98
N GLN A 17 -1.59 -13.18 5.87
CA GLN A 17 -0.23 -13.04 6.40
C GLN A 17 0.83 -13.10 5.29
N VAL A 18 0.83 -14.16 4.50
CA VAL A 18 1.85 -14.34 3.44
C VAL A 18 1.80 -13.19 2.44
N THR A 19 0.60 -12.87 1.93
CA THR A 19 0.43 -11.78 0.95
C THR A 19 0.74 -10.43 1.56
N GLY A 20 0.42 -10.21 2.84
CA GLY A 20 0.74 -8.99 3.58
C GLY A 20 2.25 -8.76 3.73
N TRP A 21 3.01 -9.81 4.07
CA TRP A 21 4.47 -9.72 4.14
C TRP A 21 5.11 -9.47 2.76
N LEU A 22 4.62 -10.13 1.71
CA LEU A 22 5.07 -9.87 0.34
C LEU A 22 4.77 -8.43 -0.08
N PHE A 23 3.58 -7.94 0.27
CA PHE A 23 3.19 -6.58 -0.02
C PHE A 23 4.02 -5.55 0.77
N LEU A 24 4.31 -5.81 2.04
CA LEU A 24 5.20 -4.96 2.85
C LEU A 24 6.61 -4.89 2.24
N ALA A 25 7.15 -6.02 1.77
CA ALA A 25 8.45 -6.04 1.10
C ALA A 25 8.41 -5.22 -0.21
N TYR A 26 7.36 -5.37 -1.01
CA TYR A 26 7.15 -4.58 -2.22
C TYR A 26 7.00 -3.08 -1.88
N LEU A 27 6.19 -2.73 -0.89
CA LEU A 27 6.00 -1.35 -0.46
C LEU A 27 7.32 -0.71 0.00
N THR A 28 8.12 -1.46 0.76
CA THR A 28 9.45 -1.01 1.18
C THR A 28 10.35 -0.71 -0.01
N TYR A 29 10.38 -1.60 -0.99
CA TYR A 29 11.16 -1.43 -2.22
C TYR A 29 10.65 -0.26 -3.06
N ALA A 30 9.33 -0.17 -3.30
CA ALA A 30 8.74 0.79 -4.21
C ALA A 30 8.63 2.22 -3.63
N GLN A 31 8.58 2.36 -2.30
CA GLN A 31 8.36 3.65 -1.64
C GLN A 31 9.56 4.12 -0.83
N LEU A 32 10.27 3.21 -0.14
CA LEU A 32 11.40 3.61 0.70
C LEU A 32 12.56 4.20 -0.12
N ILE A 33 12.95 3.55 -1.21
CA ILE A 33 14.05 4.00 -2.06
C ILE A 33 13.78 5.41 -2.62
N PRO A 34 12.59 5.69 -3.23
CA PRO A 34 12.28 7.00 -3.77
C PRO A 34 12.26 8.15 -2.77
N VAL A 35 12.04 7.87 -1.47
CA VAL A 35 12.12 8.91 -0.43
C VAL A 35 13.54 9.47 -0.33
N PHE A 36 14.55 8.60 -0.43
CA PHE A 36 15.95 8.98 -0.29
C PHE A 36 16.61 9.33 -1.63
N ASP A 37 16.26 8.59 -2.67
CA ASP A 37 16.77 8.81 -4.03
C ASP A 37 15.67 8.53 -5.06
N TYR A 38 14.99 9.59 -5.50
CA TYR A 38 13.90 9.49 -6.46
C TYR A 38 14.40 9.00 -7.82
N GLN A 39 15.58 9.47 -8.26
CA GLN A 39 16.15 9.07 -9.56
C GLN A 39 16.51 7.57 -9.58
N LEU A 40 16.96 7.02 -8.46
CA LEU A 40 17.16 5.58 -8.35
C LEU A 40 15.81 4.85 -8.49
N GLY A 41 14.73 5.36 -7.89
CA GLY A 41 13.39 4.81 -8.05
C GLY A 41 12.93 4.83 -9.52
N VAL A 42 13.18 5.91 -10.25
CA VAL A 42 12.91 6.01 -11.69
C VAL A 42 13.72 4.96 -12.47
N ASN A 43 15.01 4.82 -12.19
CA ASN A 43 15.88 3.86 -12.86
C ASN A 43 15.49 2.39 -12.58
N MET A 44 14.85 2.14 -11.44
CA MET A 44 14.33 0.82 -11.04
C MET A 44 12.90 0.57 -11.54
N GLY A 45 12.28 1.54 -12.21
CA GLY A 45 10.91 1.44 -12.72
C GLY A 45 9.82 1.46 -11.63
N THR A 46 10.13 2.01 -10.45
CA THR A 46 9.17 2.14 -9.34
C THR A 46 8.58 3.54 -9.22
N GLN A 47 9.13 4.50 -9.96
CA GLN A 47 8.68 5.89 -9.99
C GLN A 47 8.69 6.43 -11.43
N GLU A 48 7.83 7.40 -11.69
CA GLU A 48 7.73 8.08 -12.98
C GLU A 48 8.75 9.24 -13.08
N PRO A 49 9.43 9.43 -14.22
CA PRO A 49 10.38 10.52 -14.38
C PRO A 49 9.69 11.89 -14.47
N ALA A 50 10.41 12.95 -14.11
CA ALA A 50 9.89 14.32 -14.12
C ALA A 50 9.37 14.78 -15.49
N GLU A 51 9.95 14.27 -16.57
CA GLU A 51 9.54 14.53 -17.95
C GLU A 51 8.12 14.01 -18.26
N GLN A 52 7.64 13.04 -17.48
CA GLN A 52 6.30 12.45 -17.64
C GLN A 52 5.27 13.03 -16.66
N VAL A 53 5.69 13.46 -15.48
CA VAL A 53 4.77 13.88 -14.41
C VAL A 53 4.99 15.29 -13.89
N THR A 54 5.92 16.03 -14.45
CA THR A 54 6.38 17.36 -14.02
C THR A 54 7.08 17.35 -12.64
N GLU A 55 7.72 18.46 -12.28
CA GLU A 55 8.33 18.61 -10.95
C GLU A 55 7.29 18.56 -9.81
N VAL A 56 6.07 19.06 -10.08
CA VAL A 56 4.98 19.02 -9.11
C VAL A 56 4.50 17.58 -8.90
N GLY A 57 4.40 16.79 -9.96
CA GLY A 57 4.10 15.37 -9.87
C GLY A 57 5.17 14.60 -9.07
N VAL A 58 6.45 14.86 -9.33
CA VAL A 58 7.55 14.30 -8.53
C VAL A 58 7.43 14.67 -7.05
N ALA A 59 7.16 15.94 -6.75
CA ALA A 59 6.97 16.39 -5.36
C ALA A 59 5.78 15.69 -4.70
N TYR A 60 4.68 15.50 -5.43
CA TYR A 60 3.51 14.76 -4.94
C TYR A 60 3.86 13.30 -4.61
N TRP A 61 4.52 12.58 -5.54
CA TRP A 61 4.90 11.19 -5.32
C TRP A 61 5.90 11.02 -4.17
N LYS A 62 6.87 11.93 -4.03
CA LYS A 62 7.78 11.95 -2.88
C LYS A 62 7.04 12.14 -1.56
N GLY A 63 6.07 13.06 -1.51
CA GLY A 63 5.24 13.28 -0.32
C GLY A 63 4.43 12.05 0.04
N PHE A 64 3.88 11.38 -0.97
CA PHE A 64 3.13 10.13 -0.80
C PHE A 64 4.04 9.03 -0.24
N ALA A 65 5.20 8.81 -0.86
CA ALA A 65 6.19 7.83 -0.41
C ALA A 65 6.68 8.09 1.02
N PHE A 66 6.86 9.36 1.41
CA PHE A 66 7.19 9.73 2.79
C PHE A 66 6.06 9.39 3.77
N GLY A 67 4.80 9.66 3.41
CA GLY A 67 3.63 9.27 4.20
C GLY A 67 3.55 7.75 4.41
N ASP A 68 3.83 6.98 3.35
CA ASP A 68 3.88 5.53 3.42
C ASP A 68 5.01 5.04 4.34
N LEU A 69 6.18 5.65 4.27
CA LEU A 69 7.33 5.31 5.11
C LEU A 69 7.04 5.54 6.61
N VAL A 70 6.46 6.68 6.97
CA VAL A 70 6.29 7.05 8.39
C VAL A 70 5.00 6.55 9.01
N THR A 71 4.01 6.20 8.21
CA THR A 71 2.68 5.82 8.71
C THR A 71 2.27 4.43 8.25
N TYR A 72 2.18 4.21 6.94
CA TYR A 72 1.58 3.00 6.39
C TYR A 72 2.46 1.76 6.62
N ALA A 73 3.74 1.79 6.26
CA ALA A 73 4.64 0.66 6.43
C ALA A 73 4.81 0.25 7.91
N PRO A 74 4.99 1.17 8.88
CA PRO A 74 4.99 0.82 10.30
C PRO A 74 3.67 0.23 10.79
N LEU A 75 2.52 0.76 10.35
CA LEU A 75 1.21 0.20 10.71
C LEU A 75 1.03 -1.21 10.16
N LEU A 76 1.40 -1.43 8.90
CA LEU A 76 1.30 -2.74 8.26
C LEU A 76 2.24 -3.75 8.94
N LEU A 77 3.48 -3.37 9.20
CA LEU A 77 4.46 -4.19 9.92
C LEU A 77 3.94 -4.60 11.31
N ALA A 78 3.57 -3.61 12.13
CA ALA A 78 3.06 -3.86 13.47
C ALA A 78 1.76 -4.67 13.43
N GLY A 79 0.88 -4.37 12.48
CA GLY A 79 -0.36 -5.10 12.25
C GLY A 79 -0.10 -6.58 11.93
N LEU A 80 0.78 -6.86 10.97
CA LEU A 80 1.14 -8.23 10.59
C LEU A 80 1.78 -9.00 11.76
N VAL A 81 2.74 -8.39 12.47
CA VAL A 81 3.38 -8.99 13.63
C VAL A 81 2.34 -9.28 14.72
N GLY A 82 1.52 -8.31 15.08
CA GLY A 82 0.51 -8.48 16.12
C GLY A 82 -0.58 -9.48 15.75
N HIS A 83 -1.02 -9.52 14.50
CA HIS A 83 -1.97 -10.49 13.98
C HIS A 83 -1.38 -11.91 13.97
N PHE A 84 -0.10 -12.06 13.57
CA PHE A 84 0.61 -13.35 13.65
C PHE A 84 0.60 -13.94 15.08
N PHE A 85 0.84 -13.08 16.07
CA PHE A 85 0.77 -13.46 17.50
C PHE A 85 -0.67 -13.43 18.06
N GLN A 86 -1.68 -13.31 17.20
CA GLN A 86 -3.11 -13.33 17.58
C GLN A 86 -3.45 -12.29 18.67
N ARG A 87 -2.86 -11.10 18.57
CA ARG A 87 -3.11 -9.98 19.48
C ARG A 87 -4.21 -9.06 18.93
N ASN A 88 -5.15 -8.67 19.78
CA ASN A 88 -6.22 -7.75 19.39
C ASN A 88 -5.71 -6.44 18.82
N TRP A 89 -4.66 -5.86 19.41
CA TRP A 89 -4.04 -4.64 18.90
C TRP A 89 -3.48 -4.85 17.48
N GLY A 90 -2.94 -6.04 17.19
CA GLY A 90 -2.43 -6.37 15.86
C GLY A 90 -3.53 -6.40 14.80
N ARG A 91 -4.71 -6.95 15.12
CA ARG A 91 -5.89 -6.91 14.24
C ARG A 91 -6.35 -5.48 13.96
N LEU A 92 -6.37 -4.61 14.97
CA LEU A 92 -6.74 -3.20 14.81
C LEU A 92 -5.75 -2.45 13.93
N LEU A 93 -4.44 -2.62 14.16
CA LEU A 93 -3.41 -1.98 13.34
C LEU A 93 -3.42 -2.53 11.90
N LEU A 94 -3.61 -3.85 11.73
CA LEU A 94 -3.72 -4.45 10.40
C LEU A 94 -4.97 -3.94 9.66
N ALA A 95 -6.10 -3.82 10.35
CA ALA A 95 -7.30 -3.24 9.76
C ALA A 95 -7.09 -1.77 9.35
N ALA A 96 -6.39 -0.98 10.17
CA ALA A 96 -6.04 0.39 9.81
C ALA A 96 -5.12 0.45 8.57
N ALA A 97 -4.09 -0.41 8.50
CA ALA A 97 -3.21 -0.52 7.35
C ALA A 97 -3.96 -0.95 6.08
N LEU A 98 -4.86 -1.94 6.19
CA LEU A 98 -5.70 -2.37 5.07
C LEU A 98 -6.67 -1.27 4.62
N GLY A 99 -7.15 -0.42 5.52
CA GLY A 99 -7.91 0.79 5.17
C GLY A 99 -7.11 1.74 4.30
N ILE A 100 -5.84 1.97 4.63
CA ILE A 100 -4.90 2.74 3.79
C ILE A 100 -4.70 2.03 2.44
N THR A 101 -4.55 0.69 2.44
CA THR A 101 -4.41 -0.12 1.21
C THR A 101 -5.61 0.03 0.27
N VAL A 102 -6.80 0.28 0.80
CA VAL A 102 -7.99 0.56 -0.03
C VAL A 102 -7.98 2.02 -0.52
N TYR A 103 -7.58 2.94 0.32
CA TYR A 103 -7.68 4.38 0.06
C TYR A 103 -6.66 4.86 -0.97
N TRP A 104 -5.37 4.56 -0.78
CA TRP A 104 -4.32 5.17 -1.59
C TRP A 104 -4.36 4.81 -3.09
N PRO A 105 -4.71 3.58 -3.52
CA PRO A 105 -4.81 3.28 -4.94
C PRO A 105 -5.97 4.04 -5.60
N VAL A 106 -7.07 4.25 -4.88
CA VAL A 106 -8.21 5.04 -5.36
C VAL A 106 -7.79 6.49 -5.58
N VAL A 107 -7.05 7.09 -4.62
CA VAL A 107 -6.49 8.45 -4.77
C VAL A 107 -5.53 8.52 -5.93
N SER A 108 -4.62 7.57 -6.07
CA SER A 108 -3.65 7.52 -7.17
C SER A 108 -4.33 7.40 -8.53
N LEU A 109 -5.36 6.57 -8.67
CA LEU A 109 -6.16 6.48 -9.90
C LEU A 109 -6.86 7.80 -10.21
N ALA A 110 -7.43 8.46 -9.18
CA ALA A 110 -8.07 9.75 -9.35
C ALA A 110 -7.08 10.83 -9.81
N VAL A 111 -5.84 10.82 -9.29
CA VAL A 111 -4.76 11.72 -9.73
C VAL A 111 -4.39 11.45 -11.19
N VAL A 112 -4.11 10.20 -11.54
CA VAL A 112 -3.76 9.80 -12.93
C VAL A 112 -4.87 10.21 -13.89
N GLN A 113 -6.14 9.99 -13.53
CA GLN A 113 -7.28 10.37 -14.36
C GLN A 113 -7.44 11.89 -14.48
N SER A 114 -7.30 12.63 -13.37
CA SER A 114 -7.52 14.07 -13.34
C SER A 114 -6.39 14.84 -14.02
N ALA A 115 -5.18 14.27 -14.05
CA ALA A 115 -4.01 14.88 -14.68
C ALA A 115 -3.97 14.63 -16.19
N GLN A 116 -4.84 13.78 -16.75
CA GLN A 116 -4.91 13.57 -18.20
C GLN A 116 -5.18 14.88 -18.95
N GLY A 117 -4.31 15.20 -19.91
CA GLY A 117 -4.38 16.44 -20.67
C GLY A 117 -3.83 17.68 -19.98
N ALA A 118 -3.33 17.56 -18.74
CA ALA A 118 -2.63 18.68 -18.10
C ALA A 118 -1.26 18.92 -18.77
N ALA A 119 -0.86 20.18 -18.83
CA ALA A 119 0.42 20.56 -19.43
C ALA A 119 1.60 19.89 -18.71
N GLY A 120 2.43 19.20 -19.45
CA GLY A 120 3.59 18.47 -18.94
C GLY A 120 3.28 17.11 -18.31
N TRP A 121 2.00 16.68 -18.25
CA TRP A 121 1.64 15.34 -17.85
C TRP A 121 1.54 14.42 -19.07
N ALA A 122 2.44 13.47 -19.19
CA ALA A 122 2.57 12.59 -20.34
C ALA A 122 2.97 11.17 -19.94
N LEU A 123 2.20 10.55 -19.05
CA LEU A 123 2.40 9.14 -18.69
C LEU A 123 2.32 8.27 -19.95
N GLY A 124 3.39 7.50 -20.20
CA GLY A 124 3.52 6.67 -21.41
C GLY A 124 2.50 5.54 -21.49
N SER A 125 2.13 4.95 -20.37
CA SER A 125 1.11 3.90 -20.29
C SER A 125 0.35 3.96 -18.96
N PRO A 126 -0.82 4.60 -18.92
CA PRO A 126 -1.68 4.58 -17.73
C PRO A 126 -2.27 3.21 -17.46
N THR A 127 -2.16 2.25 -18.40
CA THR A 127 -2.77 0.91 -18.30
C THR A 127 -2.29 0.14 -17.08
N GLU A 128 -1.02 0.28 -16.71
CA GLU A 128 -0.45 -0.39 -15.55
C GLU A 128 -1.13 0.05 -14.24
N PHE A 129 -1.40 1.34 -14.10
CA PHE A 129 -2.15 1.88 -12.96
C PHE A 129 -3.56 1.30 -12.89
N TRP A 130 -4.26 1.18 -14.04
CA TRP A 130 -5.62 0.66 -14.10
C TRP A 130 -5.73 -0.85 -13.89
N ILE A 131 -4.63 -1.58 -13.91
CA ILE A 131 -4.60 -3.01 -13.58
C ILE A 131 -4.14 -3.23 -12.14
N VAL A 132 -2.99 -2.66 -11.78
CA VAL A 132 -2.33 -2.95 -10.50
C VAL A 132 -3.08 -2.34 -9.32
N LEU A 133 -3.50 -1.08 -9.42
CA LEU A 133 -4.14 -0.39 -8.30
C LEU A 133 -5.50 -0.98 -7.91
N PRO A 134 -6.40 -1.36 -8.84
CA PRO A 134 -7.62 -2.09 -8.48
C PRO A 134 -7.34 -3.44 -7.80
N ILE A 135 -6.32 -4.19 -8.24
CA ILE A 135 -5.95 -5.47 -7.60
C ILE A 135 -5.54 -5.23 -6.14
N ILE A 136 -4.73 -4.22 -5.87
CA ILE A 136 -4.31 -3.84 -4.51
C ILE A 136 -5.53 -3.43 -3.68
N THR A 137 -6.43 -2.62 -4.23
CA THR A 137 -7.68 -2.21 -3.57
C THR A 137 -8.53 -3.42 -3.19
N LEU A 138 -8.75 -4.34 -4.13
CA LEU A 138 -9.53 -5.56 -3.88
C LEU A 138 -8.89 -6.47 -2.84
N TRP A 139 -7.56 -6.57 -2.85
CA TRP A 139 -6.83 -7.29 -1.79
C TRP A 139 -7.03 -6.64 -0.42
N GLY A 140 -6.98 -5.31 -0.33
CA GLY A 140 -7.25 -4.58 0.91
C GLY A 140 -8.66 -4.82 1.44
N VAL A 141 -9.68 -4.75 0.56
CA VAL A 141 -11.09 -5.04 0.91
C VAL A 141 -11.25 -6.48 1.38
N TRP A 142 -10.66 -7.43 0.65
CA TRP A 142 -10.67 -8.84 1.03
C TRP A 142 -10.00 -9.07 2.39
N GLY A 143 -8.86 -8.44 2.63
CA GLY A 143 -8.15 -8.52 3.92
C GLY A 143 -8.99 -8.00 5.08
N LEU A 144 -9.68 -6.86 4.91
CA LEU A 144 -10.64 -6.35 5.89
C LEU A 144 -11.76 -7.35 6.15
N TRP A 145 -12.32 -7.94 5.09
CA TRP A 145 -13.36 -8.96 5.20
C TRP A 145 -12.85 -10.20 5.97
N VAL A 146 -11.62 -10.66 5.72
CA VAL A 146 -10.99 -11.76 6.48
C VAL A 146 -10.94 -11.42 7.97
N LEU A 147 -10.41 -10.24 8.33
CA LEU A 147 -10.31 -9.81 9.74
C LEU A 147 -11.67 -9.71 10.43
N LEU A 148 -12.72 -9.30 9.73
CA LEU A 148 -14.08 -9.22 10.29
C LEU A 148 -14.67 -10.60 10.57
N ASN A 149 -14.28 -11.63 9.83
CA ASN A 149 -14.82 -12.99 9.95
C ASN A 149 -13.90 -13.93 10.77
N GLU A 150 -12.76 -13.47 11.23
CA GLU A 150 -11.91 -14.19 12.21
C GLU A 150 -12.47 -13.97 13.62
N THR A 151 -13.48 -14.73 14.01
CA THR A 151 -14.07 -14.72 15.36
C THR A 151 -13.70 -15.95 16.15
#